data_1a2056c4d0e0a3f75a8d7eac62d5983e
#
_entry.id   1a2056c4d0e0a3f75a8d7eac62d5983e
#
_cell.length_a   1.000
_cell.length_b   1.000
_cell.length_c   1.000
_cell.angle_alpha   90.00
_cell.angle_beta   90.00
_cell.angle_gamma   90.00
#
_symmetry.space_group_name_H-M   'P 1'
#
loop_
_entity.id
_entity.type
_entity.pdbx_description
1 polymer ?
#
loop_
_entity_poly.entity_id
_entity_poly.type
_entity_poly.pdbx_seq_one_letter_code
_entity_poly.pdbx_strand_id
1 'polypeptide(L)'
;MKGALAGSWGEARRLLVVRLDNIGDVVMTGPVLRALKENLPGSHITLLASPGGSKAAPLLPWVDEVLAWRVLWQDLGRLSFDPARELELVETLRRGSYDAAVILTSFKQTPHAAGYACYLAGIPLRLGGSKEWGGGVLSDEAPSVPDELHQVQRNLRLIEHLGFRVEDRALSIRVPEEARGTAAQLLEARSVTPGSPYLLLNPWASAQARTYPTDRFARAAGRLCEETGWPVVVTGTGKDRERTSGLFEALGDRGVDLVGATGLPELAALVEGARLVLTNNTSTMHLLDALRVPGVVLFSGTELEEQWRPRSARHRLLRRETWCSPCYAFECPYNLECFDIPPEEVVEAGLSLLAEAGDRAAKNSRQEESRA
;
A
#
# COMPACT_ATOMS: atom_id res chain seq x y z
N MET A 1 -26.37 -1.82 -21.38
CA MET A 1 -27.44 -1.44 -20.44
C MET A 1 -26.78 -0.90 -19.18
N LYS A 2 -27.15 0.30 -18.74
CA LYS A 2 -26.63 0.90 -17.49
C LYS A 2 -27.28 0.12 -16.33
N GLY A 3 -26.52 -0.75 -15.66
CA GLY A 3 -27.01 -1.44 -14.47
C GLY A 3 -27.39 -0.41 -13.40
N ALA A 4 -28.60 -0.48 -12.87
CA ALA A 4 -28.96 0.26 -11.68
C ALA A 4 -28.26 -0.39 -10.47
N LEU A 5 -27.86 0.44 -9.49
CA LEU A 5 -27.36 -0.06 -8.21
C LEU A 5 -28.42 -0.96 -7.54
N ALA A 6 -27.98 -2.04 -6.90
CA ALA A 6 -28.89 -2.97 -6.24
C ALA A 6 -29.61 -2.29 -5.06
N GLY A 7 -30.93 -2.24 -5.11
CA GLY A 7 -31.81 -1.82 -4.01
C GLY A 7 -31.41 -0.50 -3.34
N SER A 8 -31.41 -0.51 -1.99
CA SER A 8 -31.11 0.64 -1.13
C SER A 8 -29.66 1.09 -1.08
N TRP A 9 -28.71 0.38 -1.74
CA TRP A 9 -27.30 0.81 -1.83
C TRP A 9 -27.13 2.17 -2.50
N GLY A 10 -27.98 2.50 -3.49
CA GLY A 10 -27.96 3.81 -4.16
C GLY A 10 -28.39 4.98 -3.28
N GLU A 11 -29.03 4.71 -2.14
CA GLU A 11 -29.52 5.70 -1.19
C GLU A 11 -28.59 5.89 0.01
N ALA A 12 -27.57 5.02 0.16
CA ALA A 12 -26.64 5.09 1.28
C ALA A 12 -25.86 6.42 1.29
N ARG A 13 -25.81 7.06 2.46
CA ARG A 13 -25.11 8.33 2.68
C ARG A 13 -23.97 8.22 3.66
N ARG A 14 -24.07 7.36 4.64
CA ARG A 14 -23.02 7.10 5.64
C ARG A 14 -22.51 5.68 5.47
N LEU A 15 -21.29 5.57 4.92
CA LEU A 15 -20.66 4.29 4.63
C LEU A 15 -19.53 4.01 5.62
N LEU A 16 -19.49 2.77 6.10
CA LEU A 16 -18.34 2.21 6.79
C LEU A 16 -17.55 1.35 5.80
N VAL A 17 -16.32 1.71 5.50
CA VAL A 17 -15.41 0.84 4.75
C VAL A 17 -14.44 0.19 5.73
N VAL A 18 -14.41 -1.12 5.75
CA VAL A 18 -13.59 -1.90 6.68
C VAL A 18 -12.38 -2.46 5.93
N ARG A 19 -11.16 -2.09 6.38
CA ARG A 19 -9.91 -2.68 5.91
C ARG A 19 -8.91 -2.71 7.07
N LEU A 20 -8.77 -3.86 7.69
CA LEU A 20 -8.11 -4.03 8.99
C LEU A 20 -6.63 -4.43 8.90
N ASP A 21 -6.08 -4.52 7.70
CA ASP A 21 -4.72 -4.98 7.44
C ASP A 21 -3.68 -3.86 7.55
N ASN A 22 -2.56 -4.02 6.85
CA ASN A 22 -1.43 -3.09 6.88
C ASN A 22 -1.64 -1.86 5.98
N ILE A 23 -0.69 -0.93 6.03
CA ILE A 23 -0.70 0.32 5.25
C ILE A 23 -0.91 0.07 3.75
N GLY A 24 -0.16 -0.86 3.16
CA GLY A 24 -0.27 -1.17 1.73
C GLY A 24 -1.66 -1.64 1.33
N ASP A 25 -2.28 -2.46 2.17
CA ASP A 25 -3.64 -2.96 1.98
C ASP A 25 -4.66 -1.83 1.99
N VAL A 26 -4.51 -0.87 2.90
CA VAL A 26 -5.37 0.31 2.98
C VAL A 26 -5.16 1.21 1.77
N VAL A 27 -3.93 1.44 1.31
CA VAL A 27 -3.65 2.17 0.06
C VAL A 27 -4.36 1.52 -1.13
N MET A 28 -4.36 0.18 -1.21
CA MET A 28 -5.03 -0.57 -2.27
C MET A 28 -6.57 -0.54 -2.19
N THR A 29 -7.16 0.06 -1.17
CA THR A 29 -8.61 0.36 -1.14
C THR A 29 -8.98 1.63 -1.89
N GLY A 30 -8.01 2.48 -2.23
CA GLY A 30 -8.22 3.76 -2.88
C GLY A 30 -9.20 3.74 -4.05
N PRO A 31 -9.06 2.82 -5.04
CA PRO A 31 -10.00 2.71 -6.15
C PRO A 31 -11.45 2.39 -5.74
N VAL A 32 -11.66 1.62 -4.68
CA VAL A 32 -13.00 1.35 -4.13
C VAL A 32 -13.58 2.63 -3.49
N LEU A 33 -12.80 3.30 -2.66
CA LEU A 33 -13.21 4.55 -2.00
C LEU A 33 -13.61 5.62 -3.02
N ARG A 34 -12.79 5.77 -4.08
CA ARG A 34 -13.08 6.64 -5.21
C ARG A 34 -14.38 6.28 -5.90
N ALA A 35 -14.54 5.02 -6.29
CA ALA A 35 -15.74 4.55 -6.96
C ALA A 35 -17.00 4.73 -6.11
N LEU A 36 -16.92 4.50 -4.79
CA LEU A 36 -18.03 4.77 -3.88
C LEU A 36 -18.42 6.26 -3.88
N LYS A 37 -17.46 7.18 -3.80
CA LYS A 37 -17.72 8.62 -3.86
C LYS A 37 -18.31 9.07 -5.21
N GLU A 38 -17.83 8.49 -6.32
CA GLU A 38 -18.30 8.81 -7.68
C GLU A 38 -19.74 8.32 -7.92
N ASN A 39 -20.10 7.15 -7.38
CA ASN A 39 -21.45 6.58 -7.52
C ASN A 39 -22.44 7.15 -6.49
N LEU A 40 -21.97 7.59 -5.34
CA LEU A 40 -22.77 8.12 -4.23
C LEU A 40 -22.30 9.55 -3.87
N PRO A 41 -22.57 10.54 -4.73
CA PRO A 41 -22.16 11.93 -4.47
C PRO A 41 -22.72 12.43 -3.14
N GLY A 42 -21.87 13.10 -2.36
CA GLY A 42 -22.23 13.62 -1.03
C GLY A 42 -22.26 12.56 0.08
N SER A 43 -21.90 11.31 -0.20
CA SER A 43 -21.76 10.30 0.86
C SER A 43 -20.59 10.62 1.80
N HIS A 44 -20.72 10.21 3.06
CA HIS A 44 -19.67 10.27 4.07
C HIS A 44 -19.07 8.87 4.27
N ILE A 45 -17.75 8.74 4.10
CA ILE A 45 -17.04 7.47 4.24
C ILE A 45 -16.17 7.50 5.50
N THR A 46 -16.50 6.63 6.45
CA THR A 46 -15.65 6.31 7.58
C THR A 46 -14.83 5.05 7.26
N LEU A 47 -13.52 5.13 7.39
CA LEU A 47 -12.61 4.00 7.26
C LEU A 47 -12.35 3.37 8.64
N LEU A 48 -12.81 2.14 8.85
CA LEU A 48 -12.38 1.32 9.99
C LEU A 48 -11.12 0.55 9.58
N ALA A 49 -10.01 0.87 10.24
CA ALA A 49 -8.71 0.27 9.94
C ALA A 49 -7.95 -0.14 11.22
N SER A 50 -6.94 -0.99 11.07
CA SER A 50 -5.98 -1.23 12.15
C SER A 50 -5.23 0.05 12.53
N PRO A 51 -4.65 0.17 13.74
CA PRO A 51 -3.82 1.32 14.10
C PRO A 51 -2.62 1.54 13.17
N GLY A 52 -2.12 0.47 12.54
CA GLY A 52 -1.08 0.57 11.52
C GLY A 52 -1.62 1.06 10.19
N GLY A 53 -2.70 0.44 9.71
CA GLY A 53 -3.35 0.74 8.43
C GLY A 53 -3.96 2.14 8.38
N SER A 54 -4.50 2.64 9.51
CA SER A 54 -5.12 3.97 9.60
C SER A 54 -4.16 5.11 9.24
N LYS A 55 -2.85 4.90 9.35
CA LYS A 55 -1.84 5.87 8.93
C LYS A 55 -1.89 6.22 7.43
N ALA A 56 -2.51 5.37 6.61
CA ALA A 56 -2.68 5.63 5.18
C ALA A 56 -3.82 6.62 4.87
N ALA A 57 -4.74 6.86 5.81
CA ALA A 57 -5.92 7.67 5.56
C ALA A 57 -5.62 9.12 5.10
N PRO A 58 -4.62 9.83 5.61
CA PRO A 58 -4.29 11.17 5.12
C PRO A 58 -3.92 11.23 3.63
N LEU A 59 -3.54 10.08 3.04
CA LEU A 59 -3.22 9.96 1.62
C LEU A 59 -4.45 9.63 0.75
N LEU A 60 -5.60 9.31 1.35
CA LEU A 60 -6.82 8.85 0.67
C LEU A 60 -7.90 9.95 0.71
N PRO A 61 -8.00 10.79 -0.34
CA PRO A 61 -8.86 11.97 -0.32
C PRO A 61 -10.36 11.66 -0.30
N TRP A 62 -10.75 10.41 -0.38
CA TRP A 62 -12.14 9.93 -0.34
C TRP A 62 -12.59 9.49 1.05
N VAL A 63 -11.68 9.47 2.03
CA VAL A 63 -11.98 9.16 3.43
C VAL A 63 -12.31 10.47 4.14
N ASP A 64 -13.49 10.52 4.77
CA ASP A 64 -13.93 11.69 5.55
C ASP A 64 -13.59 11.52 7.04
N GLU A 65 -13.62 10.27 7.53
CA GLU A 65 -13.36 9.95 8.93
C GLU A 65 -12.60 8.64 9.08
N VAL A 66 -11.80 8.51 10.12
CA VAL A 66 -11.02 7.30 10.42
C VAL A 66 -11.34 6.79 11.81
N LEU A 67 -11.71 5.52 11.87
CA LEU A 67 -11.83 4.76 13.11
C LEU A 67 -10.68 3.75 13.19
N ALA A 68 -9.67 4.03 14.01
CA ALA A 68 -8.56 3.13 14.23
C ALA A 68 -8.87 2.16 15.38
N TRP A 69 -8.95 0.87 15.07
CA TRP A 69 -9.24 -0.15 16.08
C TRP A 69 -8.44 -1.42 15.86
N ARG A 70 -7.86 -1.97 16.92
CA ARG A 70 -7.23 -3.29 16.88
C ARG A 70 -8.30 -4.34 17.17
N VAL A 71 -8.79 -4.98 16.14
CA VAL A 71 -9.86 -5.98 16.27
C VAL A 71 -9.33 -7.32 16.81
N LEU A 72 -10.16 -8.01 17.60
CA LEU A 72 -9.79 -9.29 18.19
C LEU A 72 -9.55 -10.39 17.14
N TRP A 73 -10.37 -10.45 16.10
CA TRP A 73 -10.34 -11.52 15.09
C TRP A 73 -9.18 -11.42 14.09
N GLN A 74 -8.35 -10.38 14.17
CA GLN A 74 -7.07 -10.28 13.45
C GLN A 74 -5.89 -10.08 14.40
N ASP A 75 -6.10 -10.22 15.70
CA ASP A 75 -5.01 -10.11 16.66
C ASP A 75 -4.15 -11.37 16.69
N LEU A 76 -2.84 -11.20 16.78
CA LEU A 76 -1.87 -12.28 16.87
C LEU A 76 -1.51 -12.60 18.33
N GLY A 77 -2.49 -12.59 19.23
CA GLY A 77 -2.31 -12.90 20.64
C GLY A 77 -1.70 -11.78 21.48
N ARG A 78 -1.89 -10.51 21.08
CA ARG A 78 -1.40 -9.33 21.80
C ARG A 78 -2.47 -8.64 22.64
N LEU A 79 -3.73 -8.99 22.44
CA LEU A 79 -4.85 -8.47 23.20
C LEU A 79 -5.12 -9.37 24.41
N SER A 80 -5.33 -8.75 25.57
CA SER A 80 -5.86 -9.45 26.75
C SER A 80 -7.34 -9.81 26.55
N PHE A 81 -7.81 -10.81 27.31
CA PHE A 81 -9.23 -11.15 27.31
C PHE A 81 -10.03 -9.99 27.96
N ASP A 82 -10.77 -9.28 27.12
CA ASP A 82 -11.61 -8.14 27.52
C ASP A 82 -12.83 -8.03 26.61
N PRO A 83 -13.95 -8.72 26.97
CA PRO A 83 -15.17 -8.63 26.21
C PRO A 83 -15.80 -7.23 26.16
N ALA A 84 -15.56 -6.40 27.18
CA ALA A 84 -16.13 -5.04 27.23
C ALA A 84 -15.59 -4.17 26.10
N ARG A 85 -14.33 -4.34 25.75
CA ARG A 85 -13.70 -3.67 24.63
C ARG A 85 -14.35 -4.01 23.28
N GLU A 86 -14.75 -5.24 23.06
CA GLU A 86 -15.43 -5.64 21.83
C GLU A 86 -16.88 -5.11 21.78
N LEU A 87 -17.55 -5.02 22.93
CA LEU A 87 -18.84 -4.34 23.04
C LEU A 87 -18.72 -2.83 22.79
N GLU A 88 -17.63 -2.20 23.23
CA GLU A 88 -17.34 -0.80 22.93
C GLU A 88 -17.14 -0.55 21.43
N LEU A 89 -16.51 -1.46 20.69
CA LEU A 89 -16.43 -1.37 19.23
C LEU A 89 -17.83 -1.36 18.62
N VAL A 90 -18.70 -2.30 19.00
CA VAL A 90 -20.08 -2.39 18.49
C VAL A 90 -20.84 -1.09 18.78
N GLU A 91 -20.72 -0.56 20.00
CA GLU A 91 -21.39 0.68 20.39
C GLU A 91 -20.83 1.90 19.62
N THR A 92 -19.54 1.93 19.37
CA THR A 92 -18.89 2.96 18.54
C THR A 92 -19.41 2.93 17.10
N LEU A 93 -19.52 1.73 16.52
CA LEU A 93 -20.11 1.55 15.19
C LEU A 93 -21.59 1.98 15.16
N ARG A 94 -22.36 1.66 16.21
CA ARG A 94 -23.78 2.05 16.32
C ARG A 94 -23.94 3.57 16.36
N ARG A 95 -23.11 4.28 17.10
CA ARG A 95 -23.13 5.75 17.15
C ARG A 95 -22.81 6.38 15.80
N GLY A 96 -22.02 5.73 14.96
CA GLY A 96 -21.72 6.16 13.60
C GLY A 96 -22.94 6.21 12.67
N SER A 97 -24.05 5.50 13.03
CA SER A 97 -25.31 5.48 12.28
C SER A 97 -25.11 5.26 10.79
N TYR A 98 -24.35 4.22 10.43
CA TYR A 98 -24.02 3.87 9.05
C TYR A 98 -25.19 3.20 8.35
N ASP A 99 -25.45 3.61 7.10
CA ASP A 99 -26.45 2.98 6.23
C ASP A 99 -25.91 1.68 5.64
N ALA A 100 -24.61 1.63 5.40
CA ALA A 100 -23.97 0.50 4.73
C ALA A 100 -22.52 0.28 5.21
N ALA A 101 -22.09 -0.99 5.19
CA ALA A 101 -20.73 -1.41 5.44
C ALA A 101 -20.16 -2.19 4.23
N VAL A 102 -18.98 -1.82 3.74
CA VAL A 102 -18.22 -2.54 2.72
C VAL A 102 -17.01 -3.16 3.41
N ILE A 103 -16.97 -4.49 3.48
CA ILE A 103 -15.95 -5.23 4.23
C ILE A 103 -14.94 -5.83 3.25
N LEU A 104 -13.77 -5.21 3.18
CA LEU A 104 -12.67 -5.59 2.31
C LEU A 104 -11.71 -6.51 3.06
N THR A 105 -11.40 -7.65 2.46
CA THR A 105 -10.52 -8.68 3.03
C THR A 105 -9.45 -9.12 2.05
N SER A 106 -8.37 -9.70 2.56
CA SER A 106 -7.40 -10.44 1.76
C SER A 106 -7.90 -11.87 1.48
N PHE A 107 -7.29 -12.57 0.54
CA PHE A 107 -7.77 -13.86 0.02
C PHE A 107 -7.86 -14.99 1.06
N LYS A 108 -7.14 -14.91 2.18
CA LYS A 108 -7.19 -15.87 3.31
C LYS A 108 -8.06 -15.43 4.47
N GLN A 109 -8.76 -14.30 4.33
CA GLN A 109 -9.58 -13.75 5.40
C GLN A 109 -11.06 -13.91 5.09
N THR A 110 -11.87 -13.85 6.14
CA THR A 110 -13.34 -13.87 6.06
C THR A 110 -13.92 -12.54 6.53
N PRO A 111 -14.98 -12.03 5.89
CA PRO A 111 -15.66 -10.81 6.30
C PRO A 111 -16.61 -11.03 7.51
N HIS A 112 -16.84 -12.27 7.93
CA HIS A 112 -17.96 -12.61 8.81
C HIS A 112 -17.85 -11.98 10.20
N ALA A 113 -16.65 -11.95 10.81
CA ALA A 113 -16.49 -11.34 12.13
C ALA A 113 -16.76 -9.82 12.09
N ALA A 114 -16.24 -9.12 11.10
CA ALA A 114 -16.55 -7.71 10.89
C ALA A 114 -18.03 -7.49 10.55
N GLY A 115 -18.60 -8.35 9.68
CA GLY A 115 -20.01 -8.33 9.34
C GLY A 115 -20.92 -8.54 10.55
N TYR A 116 -20.54 -9.43 11.47
CA TYR A 116 -21.29 -9.66 12.70
C TYR A 116 -21.23 -8.45 13.64
N ALA A 117 -20.08 -7.81 13.78
CA ALA A 117 -19.97 -6.57 14.53
C ALA A 117 -20.84 -5.45 13.91
N CYS A 118 -20.85 -5.32 12.59
CA CYS A 118 -21.73 -4.40 11.86
C CYS A 118 -23.21 -4.75 12.05
N TYR A 119 -23.59 -6.04 12.05
CA TYR A 119 -24.95 -6.49 12.32
C TYR A 119 -25.41 -6.08 13.74
N LEU A 120 -24.59 -6.35 14.76
CA LEU A 120 -24.87 -5.98 16.15
C LEU A 120 -24.96 -4.44 16.33
N ALA A 121 -24.21 -3.69 15.54
CA ALA A 121 -24.28 -2.22 15.50
C ALA A 121 -25.53 -1.68 14.79
N GLY A 122 -26.33 -2.55 14.15
CA GLY A 122 -27.56 -2.17 13.46
C GLY A 122 -27.34 -1.63 12.05
N ILE A 123 -26.20 -1.90 11.41
CA ILE A 123 -25.93 -1.48 10.02
C ILE A 123 -26.72 -2.41 9.08
N PRO A 124 -27.69 -1.90 8.30
CA PRO A 124 -28.61 -2.75 7.55
C PRO A 124 -27.97 -3.39 6.31
N LEU A 125 -27.12 -2.66 5.59
CA LEU A 125 -26.47 -3.14 4.37
C LEU A 125 -25.01 -3.52 4.70
N ARG A 126 -24.64 -4.77 4.43
CA ARG A 126 -23.32 -5.32 4.78
C ARG A 126 -22.81 -6.18 3.62
N LEU A 127 -21.92 -5.61 2.82
CA LEU A 127 -21.29 -6.26 1.68
C LEU A 127 -19.96 -6.91 2.08
N GLY A 128 -19.78 -8.16 1.72
CA GLY A 128 -18.52 -8.88 1.85
C GLY A 128 -18.42 -9.99 0.82
N GLY A 129 -17.21 -10.52 0.60
CA GLY A 129 -16.97 -11.69 -0.23
C GLY A 129 -16.32 -12.80 0.60
N SER A 130 -16.90 -14.00 0.58
CA SER A 130 -16.40 -15.14 1.33
C SER A 130 -16.31 -16.39 0.49
N LYS A 131 -15.43 -17.30 0.88
CA LYS A 131 -15.35 -18.69 0.41
C LYS A 131 -16.09 -19.64 1.36
N GLU A 132 -16.46 -19.13 2.54
CA GLU A 132 -17.08 -19.89 3.61
C GLU A 132 -18.52 -19.45 3.79
N TRP A 133 -19.39 -20.38 4.14
CA TRP A 133 -20.76 -20.04 4.50
C TRP A 133 -20.81 -19.30 5.84
N GLY A 134 -21.39 -18.10 5.87
CA GLY A 134 -21.49 -17.22 7.04
C GLY A 134 -22.89 -16.95 7.53
N GLY A 135 -23.89 -17.66 7.01
CA GLY A 135 -25.31 -17.42 7.36
C GLY A 135 -25.78 -16.04 6.95
N GLY A 136 -26.66 -15.43 7.73
CA GLY A 136 -27.23 -14.10 7.47
C GLY A 136 -26.40 -12.90 7.98
N VAL A 137 -25.09 -13.09 8.21
CA VAL A 137 -24.22 -12.03 8.73
C VAL A 137 -24.04 -10.89 7.73
N LEU A 138 -23.88 -11.23 6.45
CA LEU A 138 -23.88 -10.27 5.36
C LEU A 138 -25.30 -10.12 4.80
N SER A 139 -25.68 -8.91 4.39
CA SER A 139 -26.91 -8.68 3.64
C SER A 139 -26.72 -8.99 2.16
N ASP A 140 -25.50 -8.76 1.67
CA ASP A 140 -25.08 -8.99 0.29
C ASP A 140 -23.73 -9.69 0.29
N GLU A 141 -23.68 -10.88 -0.28
CA GLU A 141 -22.46 -11.67 -0.38
C GLU A 141 -22.02 -11.76 -1.84
N ALA A 142 -20.87 -11.15 -2.13
CA ALA A 142 -20.30 -11.25 -3.47
C ALA A 142 -19.67 -12.62 -3.70
N PRO A 143 -19.76 -13.18 -4.92
CA PRO A 143 -19.12 -14.44 -5.25
C PRO A 143 -17.62 -14.41 -4.98
N SER A 144 -17.08 -15.55 -4.56
CA SER A 144 -15.63 -15.72 -4.41
C SER A 144 -14.92 -15.52 -5.75
N VAL A 145 -13.74 -14.95 -5.68
CA VAL A 145 -12.87 -14.74 -6.85
C VAL A 145 -11.59 -15.57 -6.72
N PRO A 146 -10.88 -15.88 -7.82
CA PRO A 146 -9.62 -16.62 -7.77
C PRO A 146 -8.61 -15.99 -6.80
N ASP A 147 -7.79 -16.83 -6.17
CA ASP A 147 -6.80 -16.36 -5.18
C ASP A 147 -5.71 -15.53 -5.81
N GLU A 148 -5.33 -15.83 -7.04
CA GLU A 148 -4.32 -15.15 -7.83
C GLU A 148 -4.75 -13.74 -8.27
N LEU A 149 -6.04 -13.42 -8.12
CA LEU A 149 -6.55 -12.12 -8.52
C LEU A 149 -5.89 -11.01 -7.69
N HIS A 150 -5.37 -9.99 -8.38
CA HIS A 150 -4.75 -8.83 -7.74
C HIS A 150 -5.68 -8.18 -6.71
N GLN A 151 -5.15 -7.81 -5.54
CA GLN A 151 -5.94 -7.34 -4.40
C GLN A 151 -6.85 -6.14 -4.75
N VAL A 152 -6.38 -5.20 -5.58
CA VAL A 152 -7.21 -4.09 -6.07
C VAL A 152 -8.40 -4.60 -6.89
N GLN A 153 -8.19 -5.61 -7.75
CA GLN A 153 -9.30 -6.19 -8.53
C GLN A 153 -10.28 -6.95 -7.65
N ARG A 154 -9.77 -7.67 -6.64
CA ARG A 154 -10.60 -8.33 -5.63
C ARG A 154 -11.51 -7.32 -4.93
N ASN A 155 -10.95 -6.21 -4.48
CA ASN A 155 -11.70 -5.14 -3.82
C ASN A 155 -12.77 -4.52 -4.76
N LEU A 156 -12.42 -4.25 -6.01
CA LEU A 156 -13.34 -3.66 -6.99
C LEU A 156 -14.46 -4.62 -7.40
N ARG A 157 -14.16 -5.92 -7.60
CA ARG A 157 -15.18 -6.93 -7.91
C ARG A 157 -16.27 -7.00 -6.86
N LEU A 158 -15.92 -6.73 -5.60
CA LEU A 158 -16.88 -6.72 -4.51
C LEU A 158 -17.98 -5.67 -4.74
N ILE A 159 -17.62 -4.43 -5.02
CA ILE A 159 -18.59 -3.36 -5.25
C ILE A 159 -19.26 -3.45 -6.63
N GLU A 160 -18.55 -3.95 -7.64
CA GLU A 160 -19.11 -4.18 -8.98
C GLU A 160 -20.26 -5.21 -8.95
N HIS A 161 -20.23 -6.17 -8.01
CA HIS A 161 -21.30 -7.14 -7.79
C HIS A 161 -22.65 -6.45 -7.49
N LEU A 162 -22.61 -5.30 -6.83
CA LEU A 162 -23.80 -4.48 -6.53
C LEU A 162 -24.16 -3.48 -7.65
N GLY A 163 -23.41 -3.45 -8.74
CA GLY A 163 -23.63 -2.55 -9.87
C GLY A 163 -22.93 -1.20 -9.74
N PHE A 164 -22.03 -1.00 -8.77
CA PHE A 164 -21.18 0.19 -8.73
C PHE A 164 -20.29 0.27 -9.96
N ARG A 165 -20.21 1.43 -10.58
CA ARG A 165 -19.34 1.66 -11.73
C ARG A 165 -17.94 2.01 -11.26
N VAL A 166 -16.96 1.48 -11.95
CA VAL A 166 -15.54 1.73 -11.70
C VAL A 166 -14.93 2.30 -12.97
N GLU A 167 -14.79 3.62 -13.03
CA GLU A 167 -14.21 4.33 -14.18
C GLU A 167 -12.70 4.17 -14.21
N ASP A 168 -12.02 4.39 -13.08
CA ASP A 168 -10.58 4.28 -12.96
C ASP A 168 -10.19 3.22 -11.91
N ARG A 169 -9.38 2.25 -12.36
CA ARG A 169 -8.90 1.12 -11.55
C ARG A 169 -7.48 1.29 -11.02
N ALA A 170 -6.82 2.40 -11.36
CA ALA A 170 -5.46 2.66 -10.93
C ALA A 170 -5.40 3.05 -9.45
N LEU A 171 -4.32 2.68 -8.78
CA LEU A 171 -4.01 3.25 -7.48
C LEU A 171 -3.79 4.76 -7.64
N SER A 172 -4.27 5.51 -6.68
CA SER A 172 -4.05 6.95 -6.58
C SER A 172 -4.08 7.35 -5.12
N ILE A 173 -3.18 8.24 -4.76
CA ILE A 173 -3.13 8.90 -3.45
C ILE A 173 -2.94 10.40 -3.67
N ARG A 174 -3.25 11.17 -2.67
CA ARG A 174 -2.94 12.60 -2.63
C ARG A 174 -1.95 12.85 -1.50
N VAL A 175 -0.76 13.30 -1.86
CA VAL A 175 0.22 13.74 -0.87
C VAL A 175 -0.21 15.11 -0.34
N PRO A 176 -0.35 15.28 0.99
CA PRO A 176 -0.65 16.59 1.58
C PRO A 176 0.48 17.58 1.33
N GLU A 177 0.13 18.85 1.11
CA GLU A 177 1.11 19.91 0.86
C GLU A 177 2.05 20.12 2.06
N GLU A 178 1.53 20.02 3.27
CA GLU A 178 2.32 20.05 4.50
C GLU A 178 3.39 18.96 4.53
N ALA A 179 3.04 17.74 4.09
CA ALA A 179 3.99 16.63 4.02
C ALA A 179 5.10 16.88 2.98
N ARG A 180 4.77 17.52 1.84
CA ARG A 180 5.78 17.97 0.86
C ARG A 180 6.73 19.00 1.45
N GLY A 181 6.18 19.99 2.17
CA GLY A 181 6.97 21.00 2.87
C GLY A 181 7.91 20.37 3.90
N THR A 182 7.41 19.46 4.73
CA THR A 182 8.23 18.74 5.73
C THR A 182 9.31 17.89 5.06
N ALA A 183 8.98 17.16 4.00
CA ALA A 183 9.94 16.34 3.26
C ALA A 183 11.06 17.20 2.65
N ALA A 184 10.72 18.36 2.07
CA ALA A 184 11.69 19.31 1.54
C ALA A 184 12.64 19.84 2.62
N GLN A 185 12.12 20.22 3.79
CA GLN A 185 12.93 20.66 4.94
C GLN A 185 13.86 19.54 5.45
N LEU A 186 13.37 18.31 5.50
CA LEU A 186 14.19 17.15 5.90
C LEU A 186 15.35 16.90 4.93
N LEU A 187 15.14 17.06 3.64
CA LEU A 187 16.17 16.93 2.61
C LEU A 187 17.18 18.07 2.71
N GLU A 188 16.71 19.32 2.80
CA GLU A 188 17.54 20.51 2.92
C GLU A 188 18.44 20.49 4.17
N ALA A 189 17.90 20.06 5.30
CA ALA A 189 18.68 19.88 6.54
C ALA A 189 19.81 18.84 6.43
N ARG A 190 19.83 18.06 5.32
CA ARG A 190 20.84 17.05 5.00
C ARG A 190 21.57 17.37 3.69
N SER A 191 21.61 18.65 3.31
CA SER A 191 22.32 19.17 2.14
C SER A 191 21.83 18.61 0.80
N VAL A 192 20.59 18.14 0.73
CA VAL A 192 19.92 17.79 -0.54
C VAL A 192 19.03 18.97 -0.94
N THR A 193 19.39 19.65 -2.01
CA THR A 193 18.62 20.80 -2.52
C THR A 193 17.21 20.35 -2.94
N PRO A 194 16.14 21.04 -2.50
CA PRO A 194 14.80 20.74 -2.96
C PRO A 194 14.68 20.75 -4.50
N GLY A 195 14.05 19.71 -5.05
CA GLY A 195 13.94 19.54 -6.51
C GLY A 195 15.14 18.88 -7.19
N SER A 196 16.27 18.73 -6.52
CA SER A 196 17.38 17.93 -7.04
C SER A 196 17.01 16.45 -7.13
N PRO A 197 17.52 15.72 -8.14
CA PRO A 197 17.27 14.30 -8.28
C PRO A 197 17.94 13.50 -7.14
N TYR A 198 17.24 12.45 -6.67
CA TYR A 198 17.78 11.49 -5.71
C TYR A 198 17.20 10.10 -5.94
N LEU A 199 17.90 9.09 -5.43
CA LEU A 199 17.44 7.72 -5.31
C LEU A 199 16.79 7.55 -3.91
N LEU A 200 15.67 6.86 -3.84
CA LEU A 200 15.07 6.51 -2.55
C LEU A 200 15.28 5.03 -2.27
N LEU A 201 15.84 4.72 -1.12
CA LEU A 201 16.02 3.36 -0.64
C LEU A 201 15.16 3.12 0.61
N ASN A 202 14.24 2.15 0.56
CA ASN A 202 13.50 1.65 1.71
C ASN A 202 13.80 0.15 1.84
N PRO A 203 14.87 -0.25 2.56
CA PRO A 203 15.42 -1.60 2.50
C PRO A 203 14.75 -2.59 3.45
N TRP A 204 13.91 -2.13 4.37
CA TRP A 204 13.32 -2.99 5.41
C TRP A 204 11.87 -3.32 5.14
N ALA A 205 11.48 -4.53 5.54
CA ALA A 205 10.10 -5.00 5.57
C ALA A 205 9.69 -5.38 7.00
N SER A 206 8.39 -5.57 7.21
CA SER A 206 7.82 -5.98 8.50
C SER A 206 8.17 -7.42 8.91
N ALA A 207 8.63 -8.24 7.96
CA ALA A 207 9.03 -9.63 8.16
C ALA A 207 10.44 -9.86 7.61
N GLN A 208 11.24 -10.64 8.32
CA GLN A 208 12.59 -11.00 7.88
C GLN A 208 12.55 -11.72 6.52
N ALA A 209 11.62 -12.64 6.33
CA ALA A 209 11.46 -13.39 5.09
C ALA A 209 11.08 -12.50 3.86
N ARG A 210 10.75 -11.22 4.07
CA ARG A 210 10.46 -10.23 3.02
C ARG A 210 11.56 -9.19 2.85
N THR A 211 12.65 -9.31 3.57
CA THR A 211 13.73 -8.31 3.59
C THR A 211 14.92 -8.84 2.79
N TYR A 212 15.16 -8.24 1.63
CA TYR A 212 16.38 -8.49 0.85
C TYR A 212 17.62 -8.09 1.66
N PRO A 213 18.73 -8.82 1.58
CA PRO A 213 19.93 -8.53 2.37
C PRO A 213 20.39 -7.08 2.25
N THR A 214 20.47 -6.41 3.41
CA THR A 214 20.73 -4.96 3.47
C THR A 214 22.09 -4.58 2.90
N ASP A 215 23.11 -5.43 3.04
CA ASP A 215 24.44 -5.26 2.44
C ASP A 215 24.40 -5.31 0.90
N ARG A 216 23.55 -6.16 0.33
CA ARG A 216 23.33 -6.20 -1.12
C ARG A 216 22.58 -4.97 -1.61
N PHE A 217 21.58 -4.47 -0.86
CA PHE A 217 20.94 -3.18 -1.15
C PHE A 217 21.93 -2.03 -1.10
N ALA A 218 22.77 -1.97 -0.08
CA ALA A 218 23.78 -0.93 0.07
C ALA A 218 24.73 -0.89 -1.14
N ARG A 219 25.23 -2.05 -1.56
CA ARG A 219 26.10 -2.17 -2.76
C ARG A 219 25.40 -1.73 -4.03
N ALA A 220 24.14 -2.16 -4.25
CA ALA A 220 23.39 -1.77 -5.44
C ALA A 220 23.08 -0.26 -5.44
N ALA A 221 22.63 0.29 -4.32
CA ALA A 221 22.35 1.72 -4.20
C ALA A 221 23.59 2.59 -4.34
N GLY A 222 24.72 2.16 -3.76
CA GLY A 222 26.02 2.82 -3.91
C GLY A 222 26.49 2.90 -5.37
N ARG A 223 26.40 1.79 -6.11
CA ARG A 223 26.73 1.77 -7.54
C ARG A 223 25.78 2.63 -8.38
N LEU A 224 24.47 2.58 -8.13
CA LEU A 224 23.53 3.48 -8.80
C LEU A 224 23.83 4.95 -8.50
N CYS A 225 24.24 5.28 -7.28
CA CYS A 225 24.71 6.61 -6.91
C CYS A 225 25.96 7.02 -7.68
N GLU A 226 26.93 6.12 -7.88
CA GLU A 226 28.13 6.36 -8.68
C GLU A 226 27.80 6.65 -10.15
N GLU A 227 26.92 5.85 -10.74
CA GLU A 227 26.50 5.98 -12.14
C GLU A 227 25.66 7.23 -12.41
N THR A 228 24.83 7.65 -11.45
CA THR A 228 23.90 8.78 -11.62
C THR A 228 24.42 10.10 -11.05
N GLY A 229 25.33 10.07 -10.11
CA GLY A 229 25.76 11.21 -9.30
C GLY A 229 24.72 11.67 -8.28
N TRP A 230 23.64 10.94 -8.07
CA TRP A 230 22.54 11.32 -7.17
C TRP A 230 22.71 10.72 -5.77
N PRO A 231 22.36 11.46 -4.70
CA PRO A 231 22.39 10.92 -3.35
C PRO A 231 21.33 9.82 -3.15
N VAL A 232 21.55 8.95 -2.16
CA VAL A 232 20.65 7.90 -1.75
C VAL A 232 19.93 8.30 -0.47
N VAL A 233 18.68 8.65 -0.57
CA VAL A 233 17.80 8.94 0.59
C VAL A 233 17.30 7.62 1.18
N VAL A 234 17.74 7.30 2.39
CA VAL A 234 17.37 6.07 3.09
C VAL A 234 16.24 6.36 4.06
N THR A 235 15.13 5.63 3.90
CA THR A 235 13.95 5.75 4.75
C THR A 235 13.66 4.43 5.46
N GLY A 236 13.01 4.52 6.61
CA GLY A 236 12.60 3.38 7.43
C GLY A 236 11.91 3.87 8.70
N THR A 237 11.47 2.95 9.53
CA THR A 237 10.89 3.28 10.85
C THR A 237 11.97 3.48 11.90
N GLY A 238 11.62 4.09 13.05
CA GLY A 238 12.56 4.21 14.17
C GLY A 238 13.08 2.87 14.70
N LYS A 239 12.34 1.78 14.49
CA LYS A 239 12.76 0.41 14.85
C LYS A 239 13.90 -0.13 13.99
N ASP A 240 14.06 0.44 12.80
CA ASP A 240 15.09 0.00 11.87
C ASP A 240 16.45 0.66 12.14
N ARG A 241 16.49 1.63 13.06
CA ARG A 241 17.69 2.41 13.41
C ARG A 241 18.91 1.53 13.77
N GLU A 242 18.68 0.44 14.50
CA GLU A 242 19.75 -0.48 14.91
C GLU A 242 20.37 -1.28 13.76
N ARG A 243 19.69 -1.28 12.59
CA ARG A 243 20.11 -2.03 11.38
C ARG A 243 20.85 -1.15 10.37
N THR A 244 21.11 0.12 10.68
CA THR A 244 21.54 1.11 9.68
C THR A 244 23.05 1.22 9.55
N SER A 245 23.85 0.82 10.54
CA SER A 245 25.30 1.09 10.57
C SER A 245 26.01 0.61 9.31
N GLY A 246 25.95 -0.67 9.00
CA GLY A 246 26.61 -1.22 7.82
C GLY A 246 26.08 -0.67 6.48
N LEU A 247 24.83 -0.19 6.45
CA LEU A 247 24.26 0.44 5.27
C LEU A 247 24.91 1.80 5.00
N PHE A 248 24.99 2.66 6.02
CA PHE A 248 25.60 3.99 5.88
C PHE A 248 27.12 3.95 5.74
N GLU A 249 27.80 2.97 6.35
CA GLU A 249 29.22 2.72 6.10
C GLU A 249 29.48 2.43 4.61
N ALA A 250 28.62 1.63 3.97
CA ALA A 250 28.75 1.30 2.56
C ALA A 250 28.36 2.46 1.61
N LEU A 251 27.44 3.32 2.01
CA LEU A 251 27.01 4.48 1.20
C LEU A 251 27.93 5.69 1.37
N GLY A 252 28.67 5.78 2.49
CA GLY A 252 29.51 6.93 2.81
C GLY A 252 28.76 8.25 2.82
N ASP A 253 29.40 9.34 2.37
CA ASP A 253 28.84 10.69 2.34
C ASP A 253 27.64 10.86 1.38
N ARG A 254 27.36 9.87 0.56
CA ARG A 254 26.23 9.88 -0.39
C ARG A 254 24.91 9.36 0.20
N GLY A 255 24.97 8.77 1.39
CA GLY A 255 23.83 8.26 2.11
C GLY A 255 23.14 9.35 2.95
N VAL A 256 21.90 9.66 2.63
CA VAL A 256 21.06 10.64 3.35
C VAL A 256 20.16 9.92 4.33
N ASP A 257 20.43 10.06 5.62
CA ASP A 257 19.71 9.35 6.68
C ASP A 257 18.40 10.05 7.06
N LEU A 258 17.27 9.45 6.66
CA LEU A 258 15.93 9.81 7.09
C LEU A 258 15.21 8.67 7.83
N VAL A 259 15.94 7.68 8.34
CA VAL A 259 15.37 6.56 9.10
C VAL A 259 14.74 7.06 10.40
N GLY A 260 13.46 6.77 10.58
CA GLY A 260 12.68 7.23 11.75
C GLY A 260 12.33 8.73 11.75
N ALA A 261 12.69 9.47 10.71
CA ALA A 261 12.42 10.91 10.61
C ALA A 261 11.08 11.24 9.93
N THR A 262 10.40 10.26 9.33
CA THR A 262 9.18 10.47 8.53
C THR A 262 8.00 9.67 9.04
N GLY A 263 6.82 10.26 9.01
CA GLY A 263 5.56 9.56 8.97
C GLY A 263 5.25 9.06 7.55
N LEU A 264 4.06 8.49 7.37
CA LEU A 264 3.68 7.95 6.06
C LEU A 264 3.41 9.04 5.01
N PRO A 265 2.79 10.19 5.34
CA PRO A 265 2.63 11.28 4.39
C PRO A 265 3.96 11.84 3.88
N GLU A 266 4.94 12.04 4.76
CA GLU A 266 6.27 12.52 4.39
C GLU A 266 7.04 11.47 3.56
N LEU A 267 6.90 10.17 3.90
CA LEU A 267 7.44 9.10 3.06
C LEU A 267 6.82 9.13 1.65
N ALA A 268 5.52 9.35 1.54
CA ALA A 268 4.86 9.48 0.23
C ALA A 268 5.38 10.70 -0.55
N ALA A 269 5.64 11.83 0.12
CA ALA A 269 6.26 13.00 -0.50
C ALA A 269 7.69 12.72 -0.98
N LEU A 270 8.49 12.00 -0.19
CA LEU A 270 9.83 11.57 -0.58
C LEU A 270 9.78 10.59 -1.77
N VAL A 271 8.81 9.66 -1.80
CA VAL A 271 8.61 8.78 -2.95
C VAL A 271 8.23 9.59 -4.19
N GLU A 272 7.31 10.55 -4.07
CA GLU A 272 6.85 11.42 -5.17
C GLU A 272 8.02 12.20 -5.83
N GLY A 273 8.97 12.68 -5.02
CA GLY A 273 10.15 13.43 -5.49
C GLY A 273 11.31 12.56 -6.00
N ALA A 274 11.29 11.25 -5.75
CA ALA A 274 12.39 10.36 -6.13
C ALA A 274 12.43 10.09 -7.64
N ARG A 275 13.62 9.94 -8.20
CA ARG A 275 13.83 9.51 -9.59
C ARG A 275 13.71 8.00 -9.77
N LEU A 276 14.09 7.26 -8.74
CA LEU A 276 14.01 5.80 -8.68
C LEU A 276 13.83 5.38 -7.22
N VAL A 277 12.97 4.42 -6.99
CA VAL A 277 12.76 3.80 -5.68
C VAL A 277 13.29 2.38 -5.68
N LEU A 278 14.09 2.04 -4.67
CA LEU A 278 14.54 0.68 -4.37
C LEU A 278 13.83 0.21 -3.09
N THR A 279 13.08 -0.89 -3.16
CA THR A 279 12.30 -1.38 -2.01
C THR A 279 12.02 -2.88 -2.11
N ASN A 280 11.57 -3.45 -1.01
CA ASN A 280 10.96 -4.78 -0.97
C ASN A 280 9.45 -4.70 -1.30
N ASN A 281 8.73 -5.85 -1.29
CA ASN A 281 7.26 -5.83 -1.37
C ASN A 281 6.65 -5.35 -0.05
N THR A 282 6.57 -4.03 0.10
CA THR A 282 6.11 -3.30 1.28
C THR A 282 5.12 -2.20 0.92
N SER A 283 4.67 -1.43 1.91
CA SER A 283 3.85 -0.24 1.66
C SER A 283 4.49 0.74 0.68
N THR A 284 5.82 0.87 0.69
CA THR A 284 6.56 1.73 -0.25
C THR A 284 6.36 1.32 -1.70
N MET A 285 6.26 0.02 -1.99
CA MET A 285 5.90 -0.48 -3.32
C MET A 285 4.50 0.01 -3.77
N HIS A 286 3.54 0.06 -2.87
CA HIS A 286 2.20 0.56 -3.21
C HIS A 286 2.16 2.09 -3.33
N LEU A 287 3.01 2.82 -2.58
CA LEU A 287 3.17 4.27 -2.75
C LEU A 287 3.77 4.60 -4.12
N LEU A 288 4.86 3.93 -4.52
CA LEU A 288 5.47 4.17 -5.85
C LEU A 288 4.49 3.86 -6.99
N ASP A 289 3.65 2.82 -6.84
CA ASP A 289 2.63 2.48 -7.85
C ASP A 289 1.54 3.56 -7.93
N ALA A 290 1.04 4.03 -6.79
CA ALA A 290 0.02 5.06 -6.70
C ALA A 290 0.52 6.42 -7.23
N LEU A 291 1.80 6.73 -7.04
CA LEU A 291 2.46 7.97 -7.49
C LEU A 291 3.13 7.83 -8.87
N ARG A 292 3.12 6.63 -9.46
CA ARG A 292 3.71 6.30 -10.77
C ARG A 292 5.21 6.57 -10.86
N VAL A 293 5.90 6.45 -9.73
CA VAL A 293 7.36 6.63 -9.66
C VAL A 293 8.05 5.33 -10.08
N PRO A 294 9.12 5.37 -10.90
CA PRO A 294 9.86 4.18 -11.28
C PRO A 294 10.47 3.46 -10.08
N GLY A 295 10.45 2.14 -10.07
CA GLY A 295 11.02 1.40 -8.97
C GLY A 295 11.54 0.00 -9.27
N VAL A 296 12.60 -0.40 -8.57
CA VAL A 296 13.05 -1.78 -8.50
C VAL A 296 12.53 -2.38 -7.20
N VAL A 297 11.76 -3.45 -7.33
CA VAL A 297 11.11 -4.13 -6.22
C VAL A 297 11.73 -5.51 -6.04
N LEU A 298 12.36 -5.74 -4.89
CA LEU A 298 12.85 -7.04 -4.47
C LEU A 298 11.67 -7.81 -3.85
N PHE A 299 11.15 -8.78 -4.58
CA PHE A 299 9.94 -9.48 -4.20
C PHE A 299 10.26 -10.88 -3.66
N SER A 300 9.89 -11.15 -2.43
CA SER A 300 10.14 -12.44 -1.79
C SER A 300 9.18 -13.53 -2.28
N GLY A 301 9.56 -14.79 -2.04
CA GLY A 301 8.69 -15.96 -2.24
C GLY A 301 7.59 -16.12 -1.18
N THR A 302 7.35 -15.13 -0.30
CA THR A 302 6.36 -15.28 0.77
C THR A 302 4.93 -15.15 0.29
N GLU A 303 4.71 -14.50 -0.85
CA GLU A 303 3.38 -14.16 -1.39
C GLU A 303 3.35 -14.38 -2.91
N LEU A 304 2.15 -14.50 -3.45
CA LEU A 304 1.95 -14.52 -4.89
C LEU A 304 2.15 -13.11 -5.46
N GLU A 305 3.03 -12.98 -6.43
CA GLU A 305 3.34 -11.72 -7.09
C GLU A 305 2.10 -11.08 -7.72
N GLU A 306 1.28 -11.88 -8.39
CA GLU A 306 0.08 -11.46 -9.10
C GLU A 306 -0.90 -10.70 -8.20
N GLN A 307 -0.92 -11.04 -6.91
CA GLN A 307 -1.82 -10.40 -5.93
C GLN A 307 -1.40 -8.98 -5.57
N TRP A 308 -0.09 -8.65 -5.63
CA TRP A 308 0.46 -7.47 -4.96
C TRP A 308 1.34 -6.57 -5.84
N ARG A 309 1.83 -7.05 -6.98
CA ARG A 309 2.78 -6.32 -7.83
C ARG A 309 2.26 -4.93 -8.23
N PRO A 310 3.15 -3.95 -8.51
CA PRO A 310 2.74 -2.66 -9.07
C PRO A 310 2.00 -2.84 -10.40
N ARG A 311 1.04 -1.96 -10.68
CA ARG A 311 0.17 -2.03 -11.86
C ARG A 311 0.28 -0.83 -12.79
N SER A 312 0.64 0.32 -12.25
CA SER A 312 0.63 1.61 -12.95
C SER A 312 2.01 2.20 -13.11
N ALA A 313 2.88 2.03 -12.10
CA ALA A 313 4.25 2.50 -12.17
C ALA A 313 5.13 1.63 -13.08
N ARG A 314 6.12 2.25 -13.70
CA ARG A 314 7.19 1.48 -14.35
C ARG A 314 8.04 0.81 -13.29
N HIS A 315 8.22 -0.47 -13.40
CA HIS A 315 8.95 -1.21 -12.38
C HIS A 315 9.74 -2.37 -12.97
N ARG A 316 10.74 -2.81 -12.24
CA ARG A 316 11.35 -4.12 -12.36
C ARG A 316 11.12 -4.87 -11.05
N LEU A 317 10.48 -6.01 -11.16
CA LEU A 317 10.25 -6.89 -10.03
C LEU A 317 11.26 -8.01 -10.13
N LEU A 318 12.12 -8.12 -9.12
CA LEU A 318 13.19 -9.11 -9.06
C LEU A 318 12.89 -10.15 -7.99
N ARG A 319 12.89 -11.42 -8.38
CA ARG A 319 12.75 -12.58 -7.49
C ARG A 319 13.37 -13.81 -8.14
N ARG A 320 13.62 -14.83 -7.33
CA ARG A 320 13.90 -16.18 -7.81
C ARG A 320 12.74 -17.10 -7.50
N GLU A 321 12.39 -17.95 -8.44
CA GLU A 321 11.46 -19.04 -8.17
C GLU A 321 12.10 -20.04 -7.21
N THR A 322 11.33 -20.44 -6.21
CA THR A 322 11.75 -21.43 -5.22
C THR A 322 10.60 -22.41 -4.98
N TRP A 323 10.95 -23.63 -4.63
CA TRP A 323 9.98 -24.71 -4.39
C TRP A 323 9.00 -24.41 -3.24
N CYS A 324 9.38 -23.54 -2.29
CA CYS A 324 8.57 -23.16 -1.14
C CYS A 324 7.63 -21.96 -1.40
N SER A 325 7.68 -21.34 -2.59
CA SER A 325 6.86 -20.19 -2.92
C SER A 325 5.45 -20.57 -3.40
N PRO A 326 4.37 -19.95 -2.86
CA PRO A 326 4.34 -18.94 -1.78
C PRO A 326 4.41 -19.61 -0.39
N CYS A 327 5.34 -19.19 0.46
CA CYS A 327 5.57 -19.80 1.77
C CYS A 327 4.79 -19.15 2.92
N TYR A 328 4.35 -17.91 2.79
CA TYR A 328 3.65 -17.11 3.82
C TYR A 328 4.39 -17.00 5.16
N ALA A 329 5.70 -17.17 5.17
CA ALA A 329 6.52 -17.13 6.37
C ALA A 329 6.86 -15.70 6.81
N PHE A 330 6.95 -15.47 8.11
CA PHE A 330 7.51 -14.24 8.68
C PHE A 330 9.03 -14.30 8.79
N GLU A 331 9.55 -15.48 9.10
CA GLU A 331 10.97 -15.80 9.17
C GLU A 331 11.27 -16.92 8.17
N CYS A 332 12.34 -16.77 7.41
CA CYS A 332 12.73 -17.80 6.44
C CYS A 332 13.49 -18.91 7.15
N PRO A 333 13.02 -20.18 7.10
CA PRO A 333 13.73 -21.31 7.66
C PRO A 333 14.89 -21.81 6.78
N TYR A 334 15.06 -21.19 5.61
CA TYR A 334 16.11 -21.46 4.63
C TYR A 334 17.03 -20.24 4.49
N ASN A 335 17.76 -20.12 3.40
CA ASN A 335 18.76 -19.05 3.19
C ASN A 335 18.26 -17.88 2.35
N LEU A 336 16.95 -17.56 2.36
CA LEU A 336 16.36 -16.53 1.52
C LEU A 336 16.66 -16.70 0.01
N GLU A 337 16.66 -17.93 -0.48
CA GLU A 337 17.01 -18.28 -1.86
C GLU A 337 16.15 -17.55 -2.90
N CYS A 338 14.91 -17.18 -2.55
CA CYS A 338 14.07 -16.31 -3.38
C CYS A 338 14.66 -14.91 -3.60
N PHE A 339 15.63 -14.52 -2.79
CA PHE A 339 16.42 -13.29 -2.89
C PHE A 339 17.87 -13.55 -3.31
N ASP A 340 18.18 -14.67 -3.94
CA ASP A 340 19.50 -14.88 -4.54
C ASP A 340 19.68 -14.04 -5.83
N ILE A 341 19.61 -12.73 -5.65
CA ILE A 341 19.70 -11.70 -6.67
C ILE A 341 20.98 -10.93 -6.39
N PRO A 342 21.95 -10.92 -7.32
CA PRO A 342 23.16 -10.13 -7.13
C PRO A 342 22.88 -8.62 -7.24
N PRO A 343 23.64 -7.77 -6.53
CA PRO A 343 23.49 -6.32 -6.62
C PRO A 343 23.57 -5.76 -8.05
N GLU A 344 24.36 -6.39 -8.92
CA GLU A 344 24.52 -6.01 -10.32
C GLU A 344 23.19 -6.06 -11.09
N GLU A 345 22.36 -7.06 -10.85
CA GLU A 345 21.05 -7.18 -11.47
C GLU A 345 20.10 -6.08 -11.00
N VAL A 346 20.19 -5.67 -9.73
CA VAL A 346 19.44 -4.53 -9.20
C VAL A 346 19.86 -3.21 -9.86
N VAL A 347 21.19 -3.04 -10.06
CA VAL A 347 21.77 -1.87 -10.74
C VAL A 347 21.29 -1.81 -12.19
N GLU A 348 21.42 -2.90 -12.94
CA GLU A 348 20.97 -2.98 -14.33
C GLU A 348 19.49 -2.66 -14.48
N ALA A 349 18.66 -3.23 -13.61
CA ALA A 349 17.22 -2.95 -13.57
C ALA A 349 16.93 -1.47 -13.31
N GLY A 350 17.66 -0.83 -12.39
CA GLY A 350 17.53 0.58 -12.08
C GLY A 350 17.93 1.49 -13.23
N LEU A 351 19.08 1.26 -13.83
CA LEU A 351 19.59 2.04 -14.98
C LEU A 351 18.68 1.90 -16.19
N SER A 352 18.16 0.70 -16.47
CA SER A 352 17.18 0.47 -17.53
C SER A 352 15.92 1.33 -17.36
N LEU A 353 15.37 1.41 -16.13
CA LEU A 353 14.20 2.23 -15.84
C LEU A 353 14.49 3.74 -16.01
N LEU A 354 15.67 4.19 -15.62
CA LEU A 354 16.08 5.60 -15.76
C LEU A 354 16.26 5.98 -17.23
N ALA A 355 16.86 5.12 -18.05
CA ALA A 355 17.02 5.33 -19.49
C ALA A 355 15.64 5.45 -20.20
N GLU A 356 14.70 4.55 -19.89
CA GLU A 356 13.32 4.61 -20.41
C GLU A 356 12.58 5.91 -20.03
N ALA A 357 12.95 6.52 -18.89
CA ALA A 357 12.38 7.79 -18.45
C ALA A 357 12.91 8.96 -19.27
N GLY A 358 14.21 8.97 -19.54
CA GLY A 358 14.88 10.00 -20.35
C GLY A 358 14.38 10.03 -21.79
N ASP A 359 14.23 8.86 -22.41
CA ASP A 359 13.75 8.74 -23.79
C ASP A 359 12.32 9.28 -23.97
N ARG A 360 11.45 9.10 -22.98
CA ARG A 360 10.08 9.64 -23.03
C ARG A 360 10.04 11.14 -22.87
N ALA A 361 10.83 11.70 -21.95
CA ALA A 361 10.93 13.15 -21.79
C ALA A 361 11.37 13.81 -23.10
N ALA A 362 12.37 13.25 -23.75
CA ALA A 362 12.88 13.73 -25.03
C ALA A 362 11.84 13.61 -26.18
N LYS A 363 11.03 12.54 -26.19
CA LYS A 363 9.97 12.38 -27.19
C LYS A 363 8.81 13.35 -26.99
N ASN A 364 8.40 13.59 -25.74
CA ASN A 364 7.31 14.53 -25.43
C ASN A 364 7.70 15.97 -25.80
N SER A 365 8.94 16.41 -25.47
CA SER A 365 9.43 17.75 -25.84
C SER A 365 9.42 17.96 -27.35
N ARG A 366 9.85 16.97 -28.15
CA ARG A 366 9.81 17.04 -29.63
C ARG A 366 8.39 17.08 -30.20
N GLN A 367 7.42 16.44 -29.54
CA GLN A 367 6.01 16.48 -29.97
C GLN A 367 5.35 17.82 -29.64
N GLU A 368 5.72 18.44 -28.54
CA GLU A 368 5.26 19.80 -28.17
C GLU A 368 5.84 20.85 -29.11
N GLU A 369 7.15 20.77 -29.41
CA GLU A 369 7.81 21.65 -30.38
C GLU A 369 7.25 21.50 -31.81
N SER A 370 6.77 20.31 -32.19
CA SER A 370 6.17 20.07 -33.49
C SER A 370 4.70 20.52 -33.61
N ARG A 371 4.06 20.86 -32.49
CA ARG A 371 2.67 21.34 -32.42
C ARG A 371 2.57 22.86 -32.21
N ALA A 372 3.67 23.53 -31.87
CA ALA A 372 3.80 24.99 -31.78
C ALA A 372 4.25 25.57 -33.12
#